data_da7b6cb0ecafdd7b1ad717c44319d5f7
#
_entry.id   da7b6cb0ecafdd7b1ad717c44319d5f7
#
_cell.length_a   1.000
_cell.length_b   1.000
_cell.length_c   1.000
_cell.angle_alpha   90.00
_cell.angle_beta   90.00
_cell.angle_gamma   90.00
#
_symmetry.space_group_name_H-M   'P 1'
#
loop_
_entity.id
_entity.type
_entity.pdbx_description
1 polymer ?
#
loop_
_entity_poly.entity_id
_entity_poly.type
_entity_poly.pdbx_seq_one_letter_code
_entity_poly.pdbx_strand_id
1 'polypeptide(L)'
;MSHYTGPLLTRETAADLHRTFEGGADRWHGSLDLARSDDDVILSADGFRFRDHAYPWPGKLKDRTLYYWGGEEFAPISRFGSALIKLVPTEWGAPTFEIDGIKMLPTAKVSPFDDARRKVELVAPAGKSLLDTCGGLGYFAACCLEAGVGQIRSFEKNPDVLWLRTLNPWSPDPAAASAGGRLQLTQGDVSKEIETLPASSVDAILHDPPRFGIAGELYSQVFYDQLSRVIRKGGRLFHYTGAPNKLTSGRDVPREVIKRLEKAGFKAELALDGVLATKR
;
A
#
# COMPACT_ATOMS: atom_id res chain seq x y z
N MET A 1 14.91 -0.50 -8.10
CA MET A 1 14.31 -1.61 -8.89
C MET A 1 13.29 -0.98 -9.81
N SER A 2 13.28 -1.33 -11.10
CA SER A 2 12.27 -0.83 -12.03
C SER A 2 10.91 -1.47 -11.73
N HIS A 3 9.84 -0.71 -11.91
CA HIS A 3 8.48 -1.24 -11.80
C HIS A 3 8.17 -2.18 -12.97
N TYR A 4 7.43 -3.23 -12.67
CA TYR A 4 6.96 -4.19 -13.65
C TYR A 4 5.89 -3.55 -14.55
N THR A 5 6.02 -3.74 -15.85
CA THR A 5 5.12 -3.17 -16.87
C THR A 5 4.42 -4.23 -17.73
N GLY A 6 4.69 -5.51 -17.45
CA GLY A 6 4.04 -6.63 -18.13
C GLY A 6 2.62 -6.91 -17.62
N PRO A 7 1.95 -7.92 -18.21
CA PRO A 7 0.58 -8.27 -17.83
C PRO A 7 0.52 -8.91 -16.43
N LEU A 8 -0.48 -8.52 -15.67
CA LEU A 8 -0.88 -9.14 -14.41
C LEU A 8 -2.16 -9.92 -14.62
N LEU A 9 -2.14 -11.20 -14.32
CA LEU A 9 -3.26 -12.09 -14.54
C LEU A 9 -3.87 -12.58 -13.23
N THR A 10 -5.20 -12.59 -13.19
CA THR A 10 -5.98 -13.44 -12.30
C THR A 10 -6.47 -14.68 -13.06
N ARG A 11 -7.00 -15.67 -12.36
CA ARG A 11 -7.64 -16.81 -12.99
C ARG A 11 -8.80 -16.37 -13.89
N GLU A 12 -9.58 -15.38 -13.43
CA GLU A 12 -10.75 -14.86 -14.15
C GLU A 12 -10.32 -14.13 -15.43
N THR A 13 -9.32 -13.25 -15.35
CA THR A 13 -8.80 -12.52 -16.52
C THR A 13 -8.20 -13.46 -17.55
N ALA A 14 -7.42 -14.47 -17.11
CA ALA A 14 -6.86 -15.47 -18.00
C ALA A 14 -7.95 -16.32 -18.70
N ALA A 15 -8.99 -16.72 -17.96
CA ALA A 15 -10.11 -17.47 -18.51
C ALA A 15 -10.93 -16.62 -19.49
N ASP A 16 -11.03 -15.32 -19.27
CA ASP A 16 -11.74 -14.41 -20.15
C ASP A 16 -11.00 -14.21 -21.49
N LEU A 17 -9.70 -13.98 -21.44
CA LEU A 17 -8.83 -13.95 -22.62
C LEU A 17 -8.98 -15.22 -23.46
N HIS A 18 -8.92 -16.39 -22.81
CA HIS A 18 -9.01 -17.67 -23.48
C HIS A 18 -10.38 -17.92 -24.11
N ARG A 19 -11.48 -17.63 -23.39
CA ARG A 19 -12.85 -17.74 -23.94
C ARG A 19 -13.07 -16.84 -25.15
N THR A 20 -12.52 -15.62 -25.11
CA THR A 20 -12.61 -14.68 -26.23
C THR A 20 -11.94 -15.24 -27.48
N PHE A 21 -10.76 -15.83 -27.33
CA PHE A 21 -10.03 -16.50 -28.41
C PHE A 21 -10.79 -17.74 -28.94
N GLU A 22 -11.26 -18.62 -28.03
CA GLU A 22 -12.06 -19.80 -28.43
C GLU A 22 -13.37 -19.43 -29.14
N GLY A 23 -13.93 -18.27 -28.81
CA GLY A 23 -15.08 -17.68 -29.51
C GLY A 23 -14.77 -17.13 -30.90
N GLY A 24 -13.53 -17.23 -31.38
CA GLY A 24 -13.07 -16.84 -32.70
C GLY A 24 -12.65 -15.37 -32.82
N ALA A 25 -12.57 -14.63 -31.74
CA ALA A 25 -12.04 -13.26 -31.75
C ALA A 25 -10.50 -13.26 -31.68
N ASP A 26 -9.88 -12.37 -32.45
CA ASP A 26 -8.43 -12.13 -32.46
C ASP A 26 -8.00 -10.95 -31.56
N ARG A 27 -8.98 -10.33 -30.86
CA ARG A 27 -8.76 -9.20 -29.97
C ARG A 27 -9.61 -9.33 -28.71
N TRP A 28 -9.03 -8.87 -27.61
CA TRP A 28 -9.69 -8.70 -26.32
C TRP A 28 -9.41 -7.28 -25.81
N HIS A 29 -10.42 -6.61 -25.27
CA HIS A 29 -10.27 -5.28 -24.69
C HIS A 29 -10.50 -5.33 -23.19
N GLY A 30 -9.57 -4.80 -22.41
CA GLY A 30 -9.67 -4.77 -20.95
C GLY A 30 -8.34 -4.47 -20.27
N SER A 31 -8.28 -4.69 -18.96
CA SER A 31 -7.11 -4.35 -18.16
C SER A 31 -6.27 -5.57 -17.82
N LEU A 32 -4.97 -5.48 -18.07
CA LEU A 32 -3.93 -6.42 -17.62
C LEU A 32 -2.97 -5.76 -16.61
N ASP A 33 -3.37 -4.63 -16.02
CA ASP A 33 -2.61 -3.90 -15.00
C ASP A 33 -3.48 -3.48 -13.80
N LEU A 34 -4.43 -4.35 -13.44
CA LEU A 34 -5.31 -4.18 -12.29
C LEU A 34 -6.17 -2.92 -12.36
N ALA A 35 -6.81 -2.69 -13.50
CA ALA A 35 -7.68 -1.55 -13.77
C ALA A 35 -6.98 -0.17 -13.71
N ARG A 36 -5.68 -0.11 -14.02
CA ARG A 36 -4.95 1.16 -14.19
C ARG A 36 -5.11 1.72 -15.60
N SER A 37 -5.17 0.83 -16.60
CA SER A 37 -5.46 1.16 -17.99
C SER A 37 -6.33 0.07 -18.62
N ASP A 38 -7.00 0.41 -19.71
CA ASP A 38 -7.59 -0.53 -20.63
C ASP A 38 -6.74 -0.58 -21.89
N ASP A 39 -6.40 -1.78 -22.30
CA ASP A 39 -5.53 -2.05 -23.45
C ASP A 39 -6.24 -2.98 -24.46
N ASP A 40 -5.91 -2.83 -25.74
CA ASP A 40 -6.25 -3.80 -26.77
C ASP A 40 -5.19 -4.90 -26.81
N VAL A 41 -5.60 -6.12 -26.52
CA VAL A 41 -4.75 -7.32 -26.50
C VAL A 41 -5.02 -8.14 -27.74
N ILE A 42 -3.98 -8.47 -28.52
CA ILE A 42 -4.09 -9.32 -29.70
C ILE A 42 -3.97 -10.78 -29.25
N LEU A 43 -4.92 -11.62 -29.68
CA LEU A 43 -5.00 -13.03 -29.34
C LEU A 43 -4.52 -13.90 -30.51
N SER A 44 -3.85 -15.00 -30.21
CA SER A 44 -3.36 -15.99 -31.19
C SER A 44 -3.39 -17.41 -30.63
N ALA A 45 -3.12 -18.40 -31.45
CA ALA A 45 -3.05 -19.81 -31.01
C ALA A 45 -1.95 -20.04 -29.96
N ASP A 46 -0.83 -19.31 -30.05
CA ASP A 46 0.33 -19.47 -29.17
C ASP A 46 0.24 -18.64 -27.90
N GLY A 47 -0.75 -17.74 -27.77
CA GLY A 47 -0.88 -16.85 -26.63
C GLY A 47 -1.49 -15.50 -26.98
N PHE A 48 -1.00 -14.45 -26.31
CA PHE A 48 -1.50 -13.09 -26.50
C PHE A 48 -0.35 -12.08 -26.56
N ARG A 49 -0.62 -10.94 -27.23
CA ARG A 49 0.28 -9.79 -27.27
C ARG A 49 -0.29 -8.65 -26.42
N PHE A 50 0.46 -8.25 -25.42
CA PHE A 50 0.15 -7.09 -24.59
C PHE A 50 1.25 -6.06 -24.75
N ARG A 51 0.85 -4.86 -25.17
CA ARG A 51 1.80 -3.81 -25.59
C ARG A 51 2.77 -4.37 -26.65
N ASP A 52 4.05 -4.21 -26.51
CA ASP A 52 5.04 -4.63 -27.51
C ASP A 52 5.55 -6.07 -27.33
N HIS A 53 4.99 -6.86 -26.40
CA HIS A 53 5.49 -8.18 -26.05
C HIS A 53 4.44 -9.28 -26.27
N ALA A 54 4.90 -10.43 -26.73
CA ALA A 54 4.10 -11.65 -26.82
C ALA A 54 4.30 -12.51 -25.57
N TYR A 55 3.20 -13.10 -25.08
CA TYR A 55 3.15 -13.96 -23.91
C TYR A 55 2.43 -15.26 -24.26
N PRO A 56 2.90 -16.42 -23.81
CA PRO A 56 2.20 -17.68 -24.00
C PRO A 56 0.90 -17.71 -23.18
N TRP A 57 -0.01 -18.60 -23.55
CA TRP A 57 -1.17 -18.86 -22.72
C TRP A 57 -0.73 -19.33 -21.32
N PRO A 58 -1.28 -18.76 -20.24
CA PRO A 58 -0.93 -19.20 -18.90
C PRO A 58 -1.44 -20.62 -18.65
N GLY A 59 -0.70 -21.39 -17.88
CA GLY A 59 -1.16 -22.67 -17.36
C GLY A 59 -2.30 -22.51 -16.36
N LYS A 60 -2.54 -23.55 -15.54
CA LYS A 60 -3.61 -23.51 -14.52
C LYS A 60 -3.31 -22.49 -13.43
N LEU A 61 -4.12 -21.46 -13.34
CA LEU A 61 -4.04 -20.41 -12.31
C LEU A 61 -4.97 -20.73 -11.12
N LYS A 62 -4.53 -20.32 -9.91
CA LYS A 62 -5.28 -20.48 -8.65
C LYS A 62 -6.13 -19.26 -8.37
N ASP A 63 -7.23 -19.46 -7.65
CA ASP A 63 -8.08 -18.39 -7.14
C ASP A 63 -7.32 -17.46 -6.18
N ARG A 64 -7.79 -16.21 -6.11
CA ARG A 64 -7.26 -15.20 -5.18
C ARG A 64 -5.73 -15.05 -5.25
N THR A 65 -5.17 -15.23 -6.45
CA THR A 65 -3.74 -15.14 -6.70
C THR A 65 -3.50 -14.29 -7.93
N LEU A 66 -2.58 -13.35 -7.82
CA LEU A 66 -2.06 -12.58 -8.95
C LEU A 66 -0.83 -13.26 -9.51
N TYR A 67 -0.71 -13.23 -10.83
CA TYR A 67 0.42 -13.78 -11.56
C TYR A 67 1.06 -12.71 -12.42
N TYR A 68 2.37 -12.77 -12.54
CA TYR A 68 3.18 -11.90 -13.41
C TYR A 68 4.07 -12.76 -14.31
N TRP A 69 4.52 -12.22 -15.42
CA TRP A 69 5.44 -12.91 -16.31
C TRP A 69 6.85 -12.92 -15.70
N GLY A 70 7.33 -14.11 -15.34
CA GLY A 70 8.64 -14.32 -14.71
C GLY A 70 9.81 -14.46 -15.70
N GLY A 71 9.53 -14.35 -17.02
CA GLY A 71 10.51 -14.55 -18.09
C GLY A 71 10.31 -15.86 -18.85
N GLU A 72 9.89 -16.92 -18.19
CA GLU A 72 9.65 -18.24 -18.77
C GLU A 72 8.19 -18.69 -18.60
N GLU A 73 7.58 -18.35 -17.47
CA GLU A 73 6.19 -18.70 -17.15
C GLU A 73 5.51 -17.61 -16.32
N PHE A 74 4.19 -17.68 -16.22
CA PHE A 74 3.41 -16.87 -15.29
C PHE A 74 3.57 -17.40 -13.87
N ALA A 75 4.33 -16.68 -13.06
CA ALA A 75 4.61 -17.01 -11.66
C ALA A 75 3.65 -16.28 -10.71
N PRO A 76 3.24 -16.91 -9.59
CA PRO A 76 2.43 -16.23 -8.59
C PRO A 76 3.21 -15.11 -7.91
N ILE A 77 2.53 -13.98 -7.65
CA ILE A 77 3.13 -12.89 -6.89
C ILE A 77 3.07 -13.24 -5.40
N SER A 78 3.96 -14.14 -5.01
CA SER A 78 4.12 -14.59 -3.63
C SER A 78 5.56 -15.00 -3.35
N ARG A 79 6.00 -14.79 -2.11
CA ARG A 79 7.29 -15.23 -1.60
C ARG A 79 7.14 -15.84 -0.22
N PHE A 80 7.95 -16.85 0.05
CA PHE A 80 8.09 -17.44 1.38
C PHE A 80 9.50 -17.15 1.89
N GLY A 81 9.58 -16.37 2.97
CA GLY A 81 10.81 -16.07 3.71
C GLY A 81 10.60 -16.43 5.18
N SER A 82 10.57 -15.45 6.06
CA SER A 82 10.13 -15.63 7.46
C SER A 82 8.61 -15.83 7.57
N ALA A 83 7.85 -15.39 6.56
CA ALA A 83 6.41 -15.51 6.43
C ALA A 83 6.04 -15.69 4.95
N LEU A 84 4.84 -16.20 4.67
CA LEU A 84 4.29 -16.22 3.32
C LEU A 84 3.69 -14.84 3.03
N ILE A 85 4.28 -14.11 2.10
CA ILE A 85 3.77 -12.81 1.63
C ILE A 85 3.26 -12.96 0.20
N LYS A 86 2.06 -12.44 -0.07
CA LYS A 86 1.49 -12.47 -1.41
C LYS A 86 0.65 -11.23 -1.72
N LEU A 87 0.63 -10.83 -2.98
CA LEU A 87 -0.30 -9.85 -3.50
C LEU A 87 -1.63 -10.52 -3.84
N VAL A 88 -2.74 -9.92 -3.46
CA VAL A 88 -4.08 -10.51 -3.60
C VAL A 88 -4.98 -9.56 -4.38
N PRO A 89 -5.63 -10.04 -5.46
CA PRO A 89 -6.55 -9.21 -6.25
C PRO A 89 -7.77 -8.80 -5.42
N THR A 90 -8.37 -7.69 -5.79
CA THR A 90 -9.64 -7.20 -5.24
C THR A 90 -10.59 -6.88 -6.39
N GLU A 91 -11.87 -6.74 -6.09
CA GLU A 91 -12.87 -6.25 -7.05
C GLU A 91 -12.69 -4.77 -7.44
N TRP A 92 -11.82 -4.06 -6.72
CA TRP A 92 -11.57 -2.63 -6.87
C TRP A 92 -10.39 -2.29 -7.82
N GLY A 93 -9.74 -3.29 -8.40
CA GLY A 93 -8.50 -3.12 -9.15
C GLY A 93 -7.28 -3.03 -8.22
N ALA A 94 -7.17 -2.00 -7.39
CA ALA A 94 -6.07 -1.87 -6.44
C ALA A 94 -5.97 -3.10 -5.52
N PRO A 95 -4.86 -3.87 -5.54
CA PRO A 95 -4.73 -5.10 -4.78
C PRO A 95 -4.52 -4.83 -3.28
N THR A 96 -4.77 -5.85 -2.47
CA THR A 96 -4.28 -5.94 -1.10
C THR A 96 -3.10 -6.91 -1.03
N PHE A 97 -2.50 -7.05 0.14
CA PHE A 97 -1.53 -8.12 0.38
C PHE A 97 -1.81 -8.85 1.68
N GLU A 98 -1.34 -10.06 1.76
CA GLU A 98 -1.46 -10.93 2.93
C GLU A 98 -0.08 -11.33 3.43
N ILE A 99 0.06 -11.40 4.75
CA ILE A 99 1.20 -11.99 5.46
C ILE A 99 0.65 -13.16 6.29
N ASP A 100 1.07 -14.39 6.01
CA ASP A 100 0.55 -15.62 6.63
C ASP A 100 -0.98 -15.71 6.65
N GLY A 101 -1.61 -15.30 5.53
CA GLY A 101 -3.06 -15.28 5.38
C GLY A 101 -3.78 -14.13 6.07
N ILE A 102 -3.06 -13.26 6.79
CA ILE A 102 -3.63 -12.06 7.40
C ILE A 102 -3.61 -10.93 6.37
N LYS A 103 -4.81 -10.44 6.02
CA LYS A 103 -4.97 -9.31 5.11
C LYS A 103 -4.53 -8.00 5.76
N MET A 104 -3.69 -7.24 5.06
CA MET A 104 -3.10 -6.01 5.59
C MET A 104 -3.92 -4.75 5.31
N LEU A 105 -4.69 -4.73 4.22
CA LEU A 105 -5.51 -3.57 3.84
C LEU A 105 -6.99 -3.94 3.78
N PRO A 106 -7.92 -3.02 4.10
CA PRO A 106 -9.36 -3.27 4.01
C PRO A 106 -9.81 -3.43 2.55
N THR A 107 -10.74 -4.36 2.30
CA THR A 107 -11.26 -4.62 0.95
C THR A 107 -12.76 -4.92 0.93
N ALA A 108 -13.43 -4.95 2.09
CA ALA A 108 -14.81 -5.43 2.17
C ALA A 108 -15.85 -4.38 1.77
N LYS A 109 -15.55 -3.10 1.95
CA LYS A 109 -16.53 -2.00 1.72
C LYS A 109 -15.95 -0.82 0.96
N VAL A 110 -14.66 -0.83 0.69
CA VAL A 110 -13.93 0.26 0.06
C VAL A 110 -12.66 -0.30 -0.59
N SER A 111 -12.25 0.32 -1.70
CA SER A 111 -10.97 0.06 -2.31
C SER A 111 -9.84 0.36 -1.31
N PRO A 112 -8.78 -0.48 -1.25
CA PRO A 112 -7.59 -0.16 -0.45
C PRO A 112 -6.99 1.21 -0.79
N PHE A 113 -7.07 1.62 -2.05
CA PHE A 113 -6.57 2.91 -2.51
C PHE A 113 -7.45 4.08 -2.04
N ASP A 114 -8.79 3.93 -2.12
CA ASP A 114 -9.73 4.96 -1.65
C ASP A 114 -9.74 5.07 -0.12
N ASP A 115 -9.53 3.98 0.58
CA ASP A 115 -9.32 3.99 2.03
C ASP A 115 -8.09 4.83 2.39
N ALA A 116 -6.97 4.61 1.69
CA ALA A 116 -5.76 5.41 1.85
C ALA A 116 -6.01 6.90 1.55
N ARG A 117 -6.74 7.21 0.46
CA ARG A 117 -7.07 8.59 0.07
C ARG A 117 -7.83 9.32 1.18
N ARG A 118 -8.86 8.72 1.75
CA ARG A 118 -9.64 9.31 2.85
C ARG A 118 -8.77 9.63 4.07
N LYS A 119 -7.82 8.78 4.40
CA LYS A 119 -6.88 8.97 5.51
C LYS A 119 -5.87 10.07 5.22
N VAL A 120 -5.38 10.14 3.99
CA VAL A 120 -4.46 11.18 3.51
C VAL A 120 -5.12 12.58 3.55
N GLU A 121 -6.38 12.69 3.17
CA GLU A 121 -7.15 13.94 3.22
C GLU A 121 -7.20 14.54 4.63
N LEU A 122 -7.26 13.71 5.68
CA LEU A 122 -7.27 14.19 7.08
C LEU A 122 -6.02 14.99 7.46
N VAL A 123 -4.88 14.68 6.87
CA VAL A 123 -3.62 15.37 7.17
C VAL A 123 -3.34 16.53 6.21
N ALA A 124 -4.16 16.71 5.15
CA ALA A 124 -4.06 17.79 4.18
C ALA A 124 -2.62 17.96 3.63
N PRO A 125 -2.12 17.05 2.79
CA PRO A 125 -0.71 16.90 2.45
C PRO A 125 -0.16 17.95 1.47
N ALA A 126 -1.01 18.70 0.77
CA ALA A 126 -0.59 19.65 -0.28
C ALA A 126 0.49 20.61 0.18
N GLY A 127 1.61 20.66 -0.54
CA GLY A 127 2.77 21.50 -0.27
C GLY A 127 3.57 21.15 0.98
N LYS A 128 3.18 20.11 1.74
CA LYS A 128 3.78 19.75 3.04
C LYS A 128 4.93 18.76 2.93
N SER A 129 5.78 18.75 3.97
CA SER A 129 6.73 17.69 4.26
C SER A 129 6.04 16.63 5.14
N LEU A 130 6.02 15.37 4.70
CA LEU A 130 5.23 14.31 5.31
C LEU A 130 6.10 13.10 5.66
N LEU A 131 5.79 12.45 6.79
CA LEU A 131 6.35 11.16 7.20
C LEU A 131 5.28 10.07 7.08
N ASP A 132 5.56 9.03 6.31
CA ASP A 132 4.81 7.79 6.24
C ASP A 132 5.62 6.69 6.91
N THR A 133 5.16 6.24 8.07
CA THR A 133 5.93 5.36 8.96
C THR A 133 5.89 3.88 8.59
N CYS A 134 4.86 3.45 7.86
CA CYS A 134 4.64 2.06 7.48
C CYS A 134 4.11 2.02 6.06
N GLY A 135 5.02 2.12 5.09
CA GLY A 135 4.69 2.39 3.70
C GLY A 135 3.88 1.31 2.99
N GLY A 136 3.97 0.06 3.40
CA GLY A 136 3.21 -1.05 2.82
C GLY A 136 3.30 -1.05 1.29
N LEU A 137 2.16 -1.18 0.60
CA LEU A 137 2.09 -1.07 -0.87
C LEU A 137 2.26 0.38 -1.39
N GLY A 138 2.39 1.37 -0.51
CA GLY A 138 2.64 2.76 -0.90
C GLY A 138 1.41 3.56 -1.30
N TYR A 139 0.21 3.14 -0.93
CA TYR A 139 -1.01 3.86 -1.30
C TYR A 139 -1.11 5.23 -0.64
N PHE A 140 -0.64 5.37 0.60
CA PHE A 140 -0.51 6.70 1.23
C PHE A 140 0.40 7.61 0.42
N ALA A 141 1.56 7.10 0.01
CA ALA A 141 2.50 7.87 -0.78
C ALA A 141 1.91 8.27 -2.15
N ALA A 142 1.21 7.36 -2.83
CA ALA A 142 0.54 7.65 -4.11
C ALA A 142 -0.51 8.76 -3.94
N CYS A 143 -1.41 8.63 -2.96
CA CYS A 143 -2.43 9.64 -2.69
C CYS A 143 -1.83 11.00 -2.28
N CYS A 144 -0.73 11.01 -1.53
CA CYS A 144 -0.01 12.24 -1.20
C CYS A 144 0.59 12.91 -2.43
N LEU A 145 1.17 12.13 -3.36
CA LEU A 145 1.71 12.66 -4.62
C LEU A 145 0.60 13.25 -5.49
N GLU A 146 -0.54 12.58 -5.61
CA GLU A 146 -1.73 13.09 -6.31
C GLU A 146 -2.25 14.39 -5.69
N ALA A 147 -2.23 14.48 -4.35
CA ALA A 147 -2.64 15.67 -3.61
C ALA A 147 -1.60 16.80 -3.60
N GLY A 148 -0.48 16.67 -4.32
CA GLY A 148 0.53 17.71 -4.42
C GLY A 148 1.40 17.89 -3.19
N VAL A 149 1.75 16.80 -2.49
CA VAL A 149 2.69 16.86 -1.37
C VAL A 149 4.03 17.50 -1.78
N GLY A 150 4.64 18.29 -0.90
CA GLY A 150 5.95 18.87 -1.15
C GLY A 150 7.05 17.82 -1.10
N GLN A 151 7.07 17.01 -0.05
CA GLN A 151 7.98 15.87 0.10
C GLN A 151 7.34 14.81 0.99
N ILE A 152 7.57 13.53 0.69
CA ILE A 152 7.18 12.42 1.54
C ILE A 152 8.36 11.48 1.78
N ARG A 153 8.64 11.17 3.04
CA ARG A 153 9.53 10.11 3.47
C ARG A 153 8.70 8.93 3.92
N SER A 154 8.83 7.81 3.21
CA SER A 154 8.10 6.57 3.50
C SER A 154 9.08 5.48 3.92
N PHE A 155 8.80 4.82 5.02
CA PHE A 155 9.59 3.72 5.55
C PHE A 155 8.83 2.41 5.40
N GLU A 156 9.50 1.38 4.91
CA GLU A 156 8.98 0.01 4.91
C GLU A 156 10.08 -0.93 5.41
N LYS A 157 9.75 -1.69 6.45
CA LYS A 157 10.72 -2.61 7.09
C LYS A 157 10.93 -3.89 6.29
N ASN A 158 9.86 -4.40 5.68
CA ASN A 158 9.87 -5.71 5.06
C ASN A 158 10.31 -5.64 3.59
N PRO A 159 11.46 -6.26 3.21
CA PRO A 159 11.94 -6.26 1.83
C PRO A 159 11.00 -6.98 0.86
N ASP A 160 10.24 -7.97 1.32
CA ASP A 160 9.29 -8.67 0.45
C ASP A 160 8.05 -7.81 0.15
N VAL A 161 7.65 -6.93 1.07
CA VAL A 161 6.62 -5.91 0.78
C VAL A 161 7.14 -4.88 -0.22
N LEU A 162 8.40 -4.47 -0.14
CA LEU A 162 9.03 -3.61 -1.15
C LEU A 162 9.09 -4.30 -2.52
N TRP A 163 9.34 -5.60 -2.56
CA TRP A 163 9.24 -6.36 -3.80
C TRP A 163 7.80 -6.39 -4.35
N LEU A 164 6.77 -6.60 -3.53
CA LEU A 164 5.37 -6.51 -3.97
C LEU A 164 5.07 -5.16 -4.62
N ARG A 165 5.62 -4.07 -4.08
CA ARG A 165 5.45 -2.71 -4.68
C ARG A 165 5.97 -2.64 -6.10
N THR A 166 7.07 -3.31 -6.42
CA THR A 166 7.62 -3.28 -7.79
C THR A 166 6.73 -3.99 -8.81
N LEU A 167 5.86 -4.90 -8.36
CA LEU A 167 4.90 -5.64 -9.18
C LEU A 167 3.48 -5.06 -9.14
N ASN A 168 3.22 -4.08 -8.28
CA ASN A 168 1.92 -3.46 -8.12
C ASN A 168 1.82 -2.14 -8.89
N PRO A 169 1.01 -2.05 -9.95
CA PRO A 169 0.90 -0.82 -10.76
C PRO A 169 0.25 0.36 -10.02
N TRP A 170 -0.34 0.12 -8.86
CA TRP A 170 -0.89 1.15 -7.99
C TRP A 170 0.14 1.73 -7.01
N SER A 171 1.31 1.09 -6.87
CA SER A 171 2.40 1.58 -6.04
C SER A 171 3.17 2.68 -6.77
N PRO A 172 3.50 3.81 -6.13
CA PRO A 172 4.30 4.84 -6.77
C PRO A 172 5.76 4.40 -6.89
N ASP A 173 6.35 4.65 -8.05
CA ASP A 173 7.79 4.49 -8.27
C ASP A 173 8.51 5.77 -7.83
N PRO A 174 9.41 5.71 -6.83
CA PRO A 174 10.19 6.88 -6.42
C PRO A 174 11.06 7.48 -7.54
N ALA A 175 11.47 6.66 -8.51
CA ALA A 175 12.30 7.09 -9.63
C ALA A 175 11.49 7.65 -10.80
N ALA A 176 10.15 7.48 -10.80
CA ALA A 176 9.32 7.97 -11.89
C ALA A 176 9.28 9.51 -11.94
N ALA A 177 9.19 10.06 -13.14
CA ALA A 177 9.03 11.50 -13.34
C ALA A 177 7.79 12.07 -12.62
N SER A 178 6.71 11.28 -12.49
CA SER A 178 5.50 11.64 -11.75
C SER A 178 5.73 11.85 -10.25
N ALA A 179 6.71 11.15 -9.66
CA ALA A 179 7.12 11.38 -8.28
C ALA A 179 7.91 12.68 -8.13
N GLY A 180 8.59 13.15 -9.20
CA GLY A 180 9.31 14.43 -9.24
C GLY A 180 10.36 14.59 -8.14
N GLY A 181 10.96 13.49 -7.67
CA GLY A 181 11.89 13.49 -6.53
C GLY A 181 11.22 13.73 -5.16
N ARG A 182 9.90 13.84 -5.11
CA ARG A 182 9.15 14.13 -3.87
C ARG A 182 8.98 12.91 -2.96
N LEU A 183 9.11 11.68 -3.50
CA LEU A 183 9.01 10.44 -2.73
C LEU A 183 10.39 9.89 -2.41
N GLN A 184 10.71 9.84 -1.13
CA GLN A 184 11.87 9.13 -0.60
C GLN A 184 11.39 7.85 0.09
N LEU A 185 11.62 6.70 -0.53
CA LEU A 185 11.31 5.39 0.03
C LEU A 185 12.57 4.77 0.63
N THR A 186 12.49 4.42 1.92
CA THR A 186 13.60 3.81 2.66
C THR A 186 13.19 2.44 3.18
N GLN A 187 13.99 1.42 2.86
CA GLN A 187 13.90 0.15 3.57
C GLN A 187 14.52 0.32 4.95
N GLY A 188 13.70 0.26 6.00
CA GLY A 188 14.19 0.46 7.35
C GLY A 188 13.12 0.32 8.43
N ASP A 189 13.58 0.07 9.64
CA ASP A 189 12.73 0.00 10.83
C ASP A 189 12.49 1.42 11.36
N VAL A 190 11.31 1.96 11.12
CA VAL A 190 10.96 3.32 11.53
C VAL A 190 11.09 3.56 13.04
N SER A 191 10.98 2.52 13.87
CA SER A 191 11.18 2.66 15.32
C SER A 191 12.59 3.11 15.68
N LYS A 192 13.56 2.85 14.81
CA LYS A 192 14.96 3.25 14.92
C LYS A 192 15.27 4.47 14.05
N GLU A 193 14.83 4.44 12.80
CA GLU A 193 15.11 5.49 11.83
C GLU A 193 14.55 6.86 12.27
N ILE A 194 13.41 6.88 12.97
CA ILE A 194 12.81 8.13 13.47
C ILE A 194 13.75 8.92 14.38
N GLU A 195 14.66 8.26 15.12
CA GLU A 195 15.61 8.91 16.00
C GLU A 195 16.59 9.80 15.25
N THR A 196 16.89 9.45 13.99
CA THR A 196 17.82 10.20 13.13
C THR A 196 17.16 11.42 12.48
N LEU A 197 15.83 11.48 12.45
CA LEU A 197 15.12 12.59 11.83
C LEU A 197 15.24 13.86 12.70
N PRO A 198 15.46 15.04 12.09
CA PRO A 198 15.52 16.29 12.85
C PRO A 198 14.20 16.60 13.56
N ALA A 199 14.25 17.27 14.69
CA ALA A 199 13.07 17.77 15.38
C ALA A 199 12.33 18.78 14.47
N SER A 200 11.01 18.80 14.54
CA SER A 200 10.15 19.71 13.78
C SER A 200 10.46 19.71 12.27
N SER A 201 10.78 18.55 11.71
CA SER A 201 11.17 18.39 10.30
C SER A 201 10.00 18.09 9.36
N VAL A 202 8.84 17.64 9.87
CA VAL A 202 7.67 17.29 9.07
C VAL A 202 6.42 18.07 9.51
N ASP A 203 5.52 18.30 8.56
CA ASP A 203 4.25 19.02 8.78
C ASP A 203 3.08 18.05 9.03
N ALA A 204 3.21 16.80 8.57
CA ALA A 204 2.19 15.80 8.74
C ALA A 204 2.79 14.39 8.88
N ILE A 205 2.04 13.48 9.52
CA ILE A 205 2.44 12.09 9.71
C ILE A 205 1.26 11.18 9.35
N LEU A 206 1.52 10.12 8.58
CA LEU A 206 0.66 8.98 8.38
C LEU A 206 1.29 7.78 9.09
N HIS A 207 0.57 7.24 10.06
CA HIS A 207 1.01 6.13 10.89
C HIS A 207 0.00 4.98 10.81
N ASP A 208 0.31 3.98 9.98
CA ASP A 208 -0.52 2.78 9.77
C ASP A 208 0.29 1.53 10.13
N PRO A 209 0.58 1.34 11.43
CA PRO A 209 1.39 0.22 11.86
C PRO A 209 0.61 -1.11 11.75
N PRO A 210 1.31 -2.25 11.63
CA PRO A 210 0.72 -3.54 11.87
C PRO A 210 0.01 -3.58 13.23
N ARG A 211 -0.92 -4.52 13.39
CA ARG A 211 -1.69 -4.64 14.64
C ARG A 211 -0.77 -4.66 15.86
N PHE A 212 -1.24 -4.12 16.98
CA PHE A 212 -0.51 -4.02 18.25
C PHE A 212 0.22 -5.31 18.66
N GLY A 213 -0.37 -6.48 18.43
CA GLY A 213 0.27 -7.77 18.76
C GLY A 213 1.46 -8.14 17.87
N ILE A 214 1.70 -7.43 16.76
CA ILE A 214 2.78 -7.68 15.80
C ILE A 214 3.90 -6.63 15.95
N ALA A 215 3.52 -5.37 16.17
CA ALA A 215 4.44 -4.23 16.20
C ALA A 215 4.16 -3.33 17.41
N GLY A 216 4.17 -3.92 18.59
CA GLY A 216 3.84 -3.21 19.84
C GLY A 216 4.73 -2.01 20.14
N GLU A 217 5.99 -2.01 19.65
CA GLU A 217 6.95 -0.90 19.76
C GLU A 217 6.42 0.38 19.10
N LEU A 218 5.68 0.26 17.98
CA LEU A 218 5.08 1.39 17.27
C LEU A 218 3.86 2.00 17.98
N TYR A 219 3.38 1.35 19.03
CA TYR A 219 2.32 1.84 19.92
C TYR A 219 2.87 2.28 21.27
N SER A 220 4.19 2.29 21.46
CA SER A 220 4.82 2.66 22.72
C SER A 220 4.79 4.17 22.96
N GLN A 221 4.84 4.59 24.23
CA GLN A 221 4.96 6.02 24.57
C GLN A 221 6.24 6.62 23.98
N VAL A 222 7.33 5.86 24.02
CA VAL A 222 8.63 6.30 23.46
C VAL A 222 8.51 6.65 21.99
N PHE A 223 7.82 5.80 21.21
CA PHE A 223 7.61 6.06 19.79
C PHE A 223 6.71 7.29 19.55
N TYR A 224 5.65 7.48 20.35
CA TYR A 224 4.80 8.65 20.25
C TYR A 224 5.51 9.95 20.64
N ASP A 225 6.44 9.89 21.59
CA ASP A 225 7.29 11.03 21.94
C ASP A 225 8.22 11.39 20.77
N GLN A 226 8.71 10.39 20.01
CA GLN A 226 9.47 10.64 18.78
C GLN A 226 8.60 11.21 17.66
N LEU A 227 7.37 10.72 17.44
CA LEU A 227 6.44 11.33 16.49
C LEU A 227 6.19 12.81 16.87
N SER A 228 6.01 13.08 18.14
CA SER A 228 5.85 14.43 18.69
C SER A 228 7.07 15.32 18.48
N ARG A 229 8.28 14.77 18.57
CA ARG A 229 9.55 15.48 18.35
C ARG A 229 9.73 15.90 16.89
N VAL A 230 9.42 15.00 15.96
CA VAL A 230 9.68 15.23 14.53
C VAL A 230 8.63 16.09 13.84
N ILE A 231 7.39 16.11 14.36
CA ILE A 231 6.31 16.91 13.78
C ILE A 231 6.35 18.35 14.28
N ARG A 232 6.05 19.30 13.39
CA ARG A 232 5.95 20.73 13.72
C ARG A 232 4.71 21.02 14.55
N LYS A 233 4.74 22.07 15.35
CA LYS A 233 3.56 22.62 16.03
C LYS A 233 2.44 22.90 15.01
N GLY A 234 1.21 22.50 15.33
CA GLY A 234 0.05 22.56 14.44
C GLY A 234 0.02 21.47 13.37
N GLY A 235 1.07 20.64 13.28
CA GLY A 235 1.11 19.52 12.35
C GLY A 235 0.08 18.43 12.69
N ARG A 236 -0.42 17.74 11.66
CA ARG A 236 -1.46 16.69 11.80
C ARG A 236 -0.86 15.30 11.68
N LEU A 237 -1.35 14.40 12.52
CA LEU A 237 -1.01 12.98 12.50
C LEU A 237 -2.30 12.18 12.38
N PHE A 238 -2.39 11.26 11.42
CA PHE A 238 -3.39 10.21 11.40
C PHE A 238 -2.73 8.89 11.83
N HIS A 239 -3.36 8.21 12.80
CA HIS A 239 -2.93 6.90 13.29
C HIS A 239 -4.05 5.88 13.10
N TYR A 240 -3.81 4.89 12.24
CA TYR A 240 -4.71 3.75 12.10
C TYR A 240 -4.68 2.87 13.35
N THR A 241 -5.83 2.52 13.87
CA THR A 241 -5.96 1.67 15.06
C THR A 241 -6.85 0.46 14.83
N GLY A 242 -7.50 0.41 13.68
CA GLY A 242 -8.59 -0.52 13.39
C GLY A 242 -9.88 -0.13 14.11
N ALA A 243 -10.97 -0.77 13.70
CA ALA A 243 -12.25 -0.62 14.42
C ALA A 243 -12.11 -1.15 15.85
N PRO A 244 -12.80 -0.52 16.85
CA PRO A 244 -12.78 -0.99 18.23
C PRO A 244 -13.28 -2.42 18.31
N ASN A 245 -12.40 -3.38 18.53
CA ASN A 245 -12.77 -4.78 18.68
C ASN A 245 -12.85 -5.16 20.17
N LYS A 246 -13.85 -4.59 20.86
CA LYS A 246 -14.10 -4.84 22.29
C LYS A 246 -14.49 -6.30 22.58
N LEU A 247 -15.04 -7.00 21.59
CA LEU A 247 -15.56 -8.36 21.77
C LEU A 247 -14.47 -9.44 21.84
N THR A 248 -13.33 -9.25 21.18
CA THR A 248 -12.28 -10.29 21.11
C THR A 248 -11.05 -10.00 21.94
N SER A 249 -10.70 -8.74 22.24
CA SER A 249 -9.47 -8.40 22.98
C SER A 249 -9.69 -7.71 24.33
N GLY A 250 -10.92 -7.27 24.63
CA GLY A 250 -11.24 -6.48 25.83
C GLY A 250 -10.54 -5.10 25.89
N ARG A 251 -9.73 -4.73 24.86
CA ARG A 251 -8.97 -3.49 24.82
C ARG A 251 -9.58 -2.49 23.86
N ASP A 252 -9.72 -1.25 24.31
CA ASP A 252 -10.10 -0.11 23.47
C ASP A 252 -8.85 0.56 22.92
N VAL A 253 -8.26 -0.05 21.87
CA VAL A 253 -6.99 0.42 21.28
C VAL A 253 -7.06 1.90 20.87
N PRO A 254 -8.13 2.40 20.19
CA PRO A 254 -8.22 3.82 19.85
C PRO A 254 -8.14 4.75 21.06
N ARG A 255 -8.82 4.43 22.16
CA ARG A 255 -8.77 5.24 23.38
C ARG A 255 -7.39 5.24 24.05
N GLU A 256 -6.72 4.10 24.07
CA GLU A 256 -5.36 4.02 24.60
C GLU A 256 -4.36 4.80 23.74
N VAL A 257 -4.54 4.79 22.43
CA VAL A 257 -3.76 5.61 21.49
C VAL A 257 -4.00 7.09 21.75
N ILE A 258 -5.26 7.54 21.90
CA ILE A 258 -5.59 8.93 22.24
C ILE A 258 -4.85 9.38 23.50
N LYS A 259 -4.96 8.62 24.61
CA LYS A 259 -4.31 8.96 25.88
C LYS A 259 -2.79 9.12 25.73
N ARG A 260 -2.15 8.23 24.98
CA ARG A 260 -0.70 8.27 24.76
C ARG A 260 -0.27 9.42 23.86
N LEU A 261 -1.04 9.73 22.81
CA LEU A 261 -0.80 10.89 21.96
C LEU A 261 -1.00 12.21 22.75
N GLU A 262 -2.01 12.28 23.61
CA GLU A 262 -2.22 13.44 24.49
C GLU A 262 -1.05 13.64 25.45
N LYS A 263 -0.54 12.55 26.04
CA LYS A 263 0.67 12.56 26.88
C LYS A 263 1.90 13.02 26.09
N ALA A 264 2.00 12.70 24.79
CA ALA A 264 3.07 13.16 23.91
C ALA A 264 2.87 14.61 23.41
N GLY A 265 1.81 15.32 23.87
CA GLY A 265 1.59 16.74 23.55
C GLY A 265 0.75 16.98 22.29
N PHE A 266 -0.11 16.04 21.92
CA PHE A 266 -1.12 16.23 20.87
C PHE A 266 -2.49 16.59 21.49
N LYS A 267 -3.37 17.13 20.64
CA LYS A 267 -4.83 17.07 20.81
C LYS A 267 -5.32 15.98 19.88
N ALA A 268 -5.98 14.94 20.39
CA ALA A 268 -6.34 13.76 19.64
C ALA A 268 -7.84 13.45 19.72
N GLU A 269 -8.43 12.94 18.63
CA GLU A 269 -9.81 12.56 18.52
C GLU A 269 -9.99 11.37 17.57
N LEU A 270 -11.11 10.67 17.68
CA LEU A 270 -11.44 9.58 16.77
C LEU A 270 -11.75 10.12 15.37
N ALA A 271 -11.22 9.47 14.34
CA ALA A 271 -11.49 9.80 12.95
C ALA A 271 -11.38 8.53 12.08
N LEU A 272 -12.39 8.26 11.27
CA LEU A 272 -12.47 7.04 10.45
C LEU A 272 -12.26 5.78 11.32
N ASP A 273 -11.34 4.92 10.91
CA ASP A 273 -10.92 3.71 11.61
C ASP A 273 -9.65 3.90 12.45
N GLY A 274 -9.42 5.14 12.92
CA GLY A 274 -8.22 5.52 13.65
C GLY A 274 -8.40 6.77 14.53
N VAL A 275 -7.28 7.46 14.70
CA VAL A 275 -7.16 8.67 15.52
C VAL A 275 -6.51 9.77 14.68
N LEU A 276 -7.15 10.94 14.63
CA LEU A 276 -6.55 12.16 14.12
C LEU A 276 -6.00 12.98 15.30
N ALA A 277 -4.76 13.42 15.20
CA ALA A 277 -4.13 14.20 16.22
C ALA A 277 -3.46 15.46 15.65
N THR A 278 -3.47 16.54 16.45
CA THR A 278 -2.81 17.82 16.09
C THR A 278 -1.78 18.15 17.17
N LYS A 279 -0.55 18.44 16.78
CA LYS A 279 0.53 18.83 17.69
C LYS A 279 0.25 20.19 18.31
N ARG A 280 0.27 20.28 19.65
CA ARG A 280 0.11 21.52 20.43
C ARG A 280 1.30 22.44 20.37
#